data_079159dfdfbb38fb3f24f9e01d17040a
#
_entry.id   079159dfdfbb38fb3f24f9e01d17040a
#
_cell.length_a   1.000
_cell.length_b   1.000
_cell.length_c   1.000
_cell.angle_alpha   90.00
_cell.angle_beta   90.00
_cell.angle_gamma   90.00
#
_symmetry.space_group_name_H-M   'P 1'
#
loop_
_entity.id
_entity.type
_entity.pdbx_description
1 polymer ?
#
loop_
_entity_poly.entity_id
_entity_poly.type
_entity_poly.pdbx_seq_one_letter_code
_entity_poly.pdbx_strand_id
1 'polypeptide(L)'
;MMRRVAQMRAEKMIGMLFGMRKIISSVVAGLLCFGASISVPASAQADDLQAMLKKAGQENAGVDLMAGRTYVVAETLNVPTGVRYIRGHGAHLDVRTKGTSSELASAFALAKETSGIELSDFTLNMKNSSFSSGISGDHISNVTIRNVTMNDVNFRGVSILADHGDVSNVTVDRSTITMANENDGVVPIFVSTYRVKDDYTGKGAEVWERYVATGKTADPMFKNTDIKITDNTIDGGYYGIEFSGVTSSHITGNTIRNNTRNISMQDRSSNNTVENNQLRDSISSSVHIAYGSEHNDVKGNNIVTRRAYGQGILQAYQGSKNNTFSGNSVTTRDKHPSWLLYVGPDSGGTTFTGNTVDGTANRAFVGVESVWDGDSSLSHLNDAKDNPHSYMVQGESKKPSGETVRYAGGNGPLENITITGNTFTPRNKTLPVVYVGAEVSKAQNGRQEVRGDIKGINVSGNTVKGVKGNDYSELLVTHEGSLDKLGPATISFTDKSVVAQ
;
A
#
# COMPACT_ATOMS: atom_id res chain seq x y z
N MET A 1 11.19 -16.42 -17.47
CA MET A 1 12.39 -16.49 -16.64
C MET A 1 12.08 -16.29 -15.15
N MET A 2 11.22 -15.36 -14.76
CA MET A 2 10.84 -15.14 -13.35
C MET A 2 10.08 -16.29 -12.67
N ARG A 3 9.22 -17.05 -13.35
CA ARG A 3 8.57 -18.23 -12.76
C ARG A 3 9.57 -19.32 -12.30
N ARG A 4 10.69 -19.50 -13.00
CA ARG A 4 11.76 -20.43 -12.55
C ARG A 4 12.52 -19.91 -11.33
N VAL A 5 12.63 -18.60 -11.16
CA VAL A 5 13.30 -18.00 -9.99
C VAL A 5 12.42 -18.07 -8.74
N ALA A 6 11.10 -17.90 -8.87
CA ALA A 6 10.15 -18.05 -7.77
C ALA A 6 10.05 -19.51 -7.31
N GLN A 7 10.02 -20.46 -8.24
CA GLN A 7 9.98 -21.88 -7.92
C GLN A 7 11.28 -22.38 -7.28
N MET A 8 12.44 -21.91 -7.75
CA MET A 8 13.74 -22.23 -7.12
C MET A 8 13.90 -21.59 -5.72
N ARG A 9 13.25 -20.46 -5.43
CA ARG A 9 13.25 -19.88 -4.09
C ARG A 9 12.33 -20.64 -3.13
N ALA A 10 11.19 -21.12 -3.58
CA ALA A 10 10.29 -21.96 -2.79
C ALA A 10 10.94 -23.31 -2.40
N GLU A 11 11.62 -23.95 -3.34
CA GLU A 11 12.32 -25.22 -3.09
C GLU A 11 13.54 -25.04 -2.16
N LYS A 12 14.25 -23.91 -2.21
CA LYS A 12 15.34 -23.61 -1.26
C LYS A 12 14.84 -23.31 0.14
N MET A 13 13.67 -22.70 0.29
CA MET A 13 13.06 -22.48 1.62
C MET A 13 12.58 -23.77 2.28
N ILE A 14 12.05 -24.71 1.52
CA ILE A 14 11.63 -26.03 2.03
C ILE A 14 12.84 -26.86 2.45
N GLY A 15 13.97 -26.77 1.74
CA GLY A 15 15.21 -27.45 2.10
C GLY A 15 15.88 -26.93 3.38
N MET A 16 15.72 -25.65 3.73
CA MET A 16 16.27 -25.08 4.97
C MET A 16 15.44 -25.44 6.22
N LEU A 17 14.16 -25.75 6.08
CA LEU A 17 13.28 -26.13 7.20
C LEU A 17 13.51 -27.57 7.68
N PHE A 18 14.11 -28.46 6.90
CA PHE A 18 14.42 -29.83 7.29
C PHE A 18 15.83 -30.03 7.85
N GLY A 19 16.72 -29.02 7.75
CA GLY A 19 18.10 -29.12 8.21
C GLY A 19 18.36 -28.76 9.68
N MET A 20 17.41 -28.18 10.42
CA MET A 20 17.60 -27.69 11.80
C MET A 20 17.02 -28.58 12.91
N ARG A 21 16.77 -29.86 12.65
CA ARG A 21 16.28 -30.81 13.68
C ARG A 21 17.31 -31.84 14.10
N LYS A 22 18.58 -31.48 14.28
CA LYS A 22 19.55 -32.30 15.03
C LYS A 22 20.67 -31.41 15.50
N ILE A 23 20.61 -30.97 16.70
CA ILE A 23 21.66 -30.64 17.68
C ILE A 23 20.96 -29.85 18.78
N ILE A 24 20.59 -30.48 19.83
CA ILE A 24 20.61 -30.07 21.25
C ILE A 24 20.05 -31.25 22.02
N SER A 25 20.96 -32.12 22.44
CA SER A 25 20.80 -32.99 23.58
C SER A 25 22.16 -33.06 24.30
N SER A 26 22.10 -32.86 25.57
CA SER A 26 23.18 -32.93 26.56
C SER A 26 23.79 -31.60 26.98
N VAL A 27 23.29 -31.04 28.05
CA VAL A 27 24.00 -30.78 29.33
C VAL A 27 22.95 -30.33 30.36
N VAL A 28 22.51 -31.22 31.22
CA VAL A 28 21.91 -30.89 32.51
C VAL A 28 22.69 -31.62 33.57
N ALA A 29 23.43 -30.88 34.35
CA ALA A 29 23.82 -31.32 35.72
C ALA A 29 24.24 -30.12 36.56
N GLY A 30 23.49 -29.83 37.59
CA GLY A 30 23.98 -29.32 38.86
C GLY A 30 24.11 -27.84 39.05
N LEU A 31 23.13 -27.19 39.67
CA LEU A 31 23.37 -26.41 40.90
C LEU A 31 22.01 -26.17 41.62
N LEU A 32 21.80 -26.91 42.69
CA LEU A 32 20.84 -26.54 43.73
C LEU A 32 21.45 -25.37 44.52
N CYS A 33 20.81 -24.21 44.48
CA CYS A 33 20.98 -23.16 45.49
C CYS A 33 19.64 -22.57 45.86
N PHE A 34 19.45 -22.52 47.15
CA PHE A 34 18.28 -22.12 47.92
C PHE A 34 17.71 -20.74 47.59
N GLY A 35 16.37 -20.67 47.55
CA GLY A 35 15.59 -19.68 48.27
C GLY A 35 15.40 -18.35 47.63
N ALA A 36 14.31 -18.16 47.03
CA ALA A 36 13.31 -17.12 47.15
C ALA A 36 12.28 -17.40 46.04
N SER A 37 11.13 -17.92 46.42
CA SER A 37 9.99 -17.99 45.54
C SER A 37 9.55 -16.56 45.20
N ILE A 38 10.11 -15.99 44.10
CA ILE A 38 9.45 -14.87 43.45
C ILE A 38 8.21 -15.48 42.82
N SER A 39 7.06 -15.27 43.46
CA SER A 39 5.77 -15.57 42.87
C SER A 39 5.66 -14.74 41.60
N VAL A 40 5.90 -15.35 40.46
CA VAL A 40 5.53 -14.80 39.17
C VAL A 40 4.02 -14.59 39.21
N PRO A 41 3.49 -13.38 39.03
CA PRO A 41 2.05 -13.18 39.03
C PRO A 41 1.45 -14.06 37.94
N ALA A 42 0.47 -14.89 38.30
CA ALA A 42 -0.20 -15.78 37.38
C ALA A 42 -0.69 -14.97 36.17
N SER A 43 -0.24 -15.34 34.99
CA SER A 43 -0.77 -14.77 33.74
C SER A 43 -2.25 -15.10 33.64
N ALA A 44 -3.12 -14.11 33.49
CA ALA A 44 -4.52 -14.36 33.21
C ALA A 44 -4.65 -15.06 31.86
N GLN A 45 -5.48 -16.10 31.79
CA GLN A 45 -5.71 -16.84 30.56
C GLN A 45 -6.68 -16.06 29.64
N ALA A 46 -6.66 -16.36 28.34
CA ALA A 46 -7.55 -15.78 27.35
C ALA A 46 -9.04 -15.96 27.68
N ASP A 47 -9.39 -17.06 28.35
CA ASP A 47 -10.76 -17.38 28.77
C ASP A 47 -11.35 -16.31 29.69
N ASP A 48 -10.56 -15.78 30.62
CA ASP A 48 -10.99 -14.70 31.52
C ASP A 48 -11.29 -13.43 30.76
N LEU A 49 -10.43 -13.06 29.77
CA LEU A 49 -10.60 -11.86 28.98
C LEU A 49 -11.78 -12.00 28.00
N GLN A 50 -11.98 -13.16 27.39
CA GLN A 50 -13.13 -13.43 26.53
C GLN A 50 -14.45 -13.35 27.31
N ALA A 51 -14.48 -13.85 28.56
CA ALA A 51 -15.64 -13.76 29.43
C ALA A 51 -15.96 -12.30 29.80
N MET A 52 -14.93 -11.49 30.11
CA MET A 52 -15.08 -10.05 30.36
C MET A 52 -15.67 -9.32 29.15
N LEU A 53 -15.16 -9.59 27.94
CA LEU A 53 -15.66 -8.99 26.70
C LEU A 53 -17.12 -9.36 26.45
N LYS A 54 -17.48 -10.65 26.63
CA LYS A 54 -18.86 -11.13 26.47
C LYS A 54 -19.81 -10.42 27.45
N LYS A 55 -19.43 -10.31 28.70
CA LYS A 55 -20.21 -9.59 29.73
C LYS A 55 -20.35 -8.11 29.35
N ALA A 56 -19.25 -7.43 29.01
CA ALA A 56 -19.27 -6.03 28.63
C ALA A 56 -20.19 -5.76 27.42
N GLY A 57 -20.18 -6.65 26.42
CA GLY A 57 -21.09 -6.56 25.28
C GLY A 57 -22.57 -6.66 25.67
N GLN A 58 -22.91 -7.58 26.59
CA GLN A 58 -24.29 -7.74 27.10
C GLN A 58 -24.76 -6.52 27.90
N GLU A 59 -23.86 -5.89 28.64
CA GLU A 59 -24.14 -4.76 29.53
C GLU A 59 -23.96 -3.37 28.87
N ASN A 60 -23.58 -3.33 27.57
CA ASN A 60 -23.16 -2.11 26.88
C ASN A 60 -22.11 -1.33 27.65
N ALA A 61 -21.12 -2.01 28.16
CA ALA A 61 -20.07 -1.49 29.05
C ALA A 61 -18.69 -1.52 28.37
N GLY A 62 -17.68 -1.03 29.06
CA GLY A 62 -16.28 -1.14 28.68
C GLY A 62 -15.55 -2.24 29.45
N VAL A 63 -14.31 -2.51 29.00
CA VAL A 63 -13.37 -3.39 29.67
C VAL A 63 -12.12 -2.61 30.02
N ASP A 64 -11.80 -2.54 31.30
CA ASP A 64 -10.53 -2.02 31.80
C ASP A 64 -9.60 -3.19 32.14
N LEU A 65 -8.45 -3.25 31.47
CA LEU A 65 -7.42 -4.22 31.78
C LEU A 65 -6.61 -3.74 32.99
N MET A 66 -6.07 -4.68 33.74
CA MET A 66 -5.26 -4.32 34.91
C MET A 66 -3.90 -3.76 34.47
N ALA A 67 -3.55 -2.60 34.96
CA ALA A 67 -2.28 -1.94 34.69
C ALA A 67 -1.08 -2.85 34.94
N GLY A 68 -0.15 -2.90 33.98
CA GLY A 68 1.08 -3.71 34.06
C GLY A 68 0.89 -5.23 34.07
N ARG A 69 -0.35 -5.73 33.97
CA ARG A 69 -0.62 -7.16 33.87
C ARG A 69 -0.31 -7.70 32.47
N THR A 70 0.16 -8.95 32.39
CA THR A 70 0.30 -9.69 31.14
C THR A 70 -0.86 -10.67 30.99
N TYR A 71 -1.53 -10.62 29.84
CA TYR A 71 -2.57 -11.54 29.41
C TYR A 71 -2.03 -12.42 28.28
N VAL A 72 -2.29 -13.72 28.31
CA VAL A 72 -1.96 -14.62 27.20
C VAL A 72 -3.17 -14.76 26.30
N VAL A 73 -3.01 -14.41 25.02
CA VAL A 73 -4.05 -14.52 24.00
C VAL A 73 -3.70 -15.68 23.07
N ALA A 74 -4.16 -16.87 23.40
CA ALA A 74 -3.88 -18.08 22.62
C ALA A 74 -4.85 -18.27 21.44
N GLU A 75 -6.06 -17.75 21.55
CA GLU A 75 -7.11 -17.78 20.53
C GLU A 75 -7.62 -16.36 20.26
N THR A 76 -8.28 -16.17 19.13
CA THR A 76 -8.87 -14.89 18.76
C THR A 76 -9.89 -14.43 19.82
N LEU A 77 -9.68 -13.27 20.38
CA LEU A 77 -10.65 -12.61 21.26
C LEU A 77 -11.74 -11.95 20.40
N ASN A 78 -12.93 -12.53 20.45
CA ASN A 78 -14.09 -11.98 19.77
C ASN A 78 -14.69 -10.85 20.60
N VAL A 79 -14.67 -9.64 20.08
CA VAL A 79 -15.23 -8.44 20.71
C VAL A 79 -16.68 -8.29 20.22
N PRO A 80 -17.69 -8.57 21.04
CA PRO A 80 -19.08 -8.47 20.60
C PRO A 80 -19.52 -7.02 20.43
N THR A 81 -20.57 -6.82 19.68
CA THR A 81 -21.28 -5.52 19.64
C THR A 81 -21.72 -5.12 21.05
N GLY A 82 -21.74 -3.82 21.34
CA GLY A 82 -22.09 -3.30 22.67
C GLY A 82 -20.89 -3.08 23.59
N VAL A 83 -19.69 -3.62 23.29
CA VAL A 83 -18.47 -3.21 24.01
C VAL A 83 -18.13 -1.79 23.60
N ARG A 84 -18.06 -0.87 24.58
CA ARG A 84 -17.84 0.55 24.34
C ARG A 84 -16.36 0.93 24.29
N TYR A 85 -15.55 0.25 25.09
CA TYR A 85 -14.10 0.46 25.07
C TYR A 85 -13.35 -0.76 25.62
N ILE A 86 -12.07 -0.86 25.23
CA ILE A 86 -11.06 -1.74 25.83
C ILE A 86 -9.88 -0.86 26.17
N ARG A 87 -9.66 -0.55 27.45
CA ARG A 87 -8.55 0.27 27.94
C ARG A 87 -7.52 -0.58 28.63
N GLY A 88 -6.30 -0.49 28.16
CA GLY A 88 -5.21 -1.33 28.66
C GLY A 88 -4.54 -0.79 29.91
N HIS A 89 -4.50 0.52 30.14
CA HIS A 89 -3.75 1.11 31.25
C HIS A 89 -2.27 0.64 31.30
N GLY A 90 -1.67 0.39 30.14
CA GLY A 90 -0.32 -0.16 30.01
C GLY A 90 -0.24 -1.70 30.20
N ALA A 91 -1.33 -2.42 30.11
CA ALA A 91 -1.32 -3.89 30.08
C ALA A 91 -0.58 -4.47 28.86
N HIS A 92 -0.04 -5.66 29.00
CA HIS A 92 0.62 -6.41 27.95
C HIS A 92 -0.23 -7.63 27.56
N LEU A 93 -0.33 -7.91 26.27
CA LEU A 93 -0.96 -9.10 25.72
C LEU A 93 0.07 -9.90 24.94
N ASP A 94 0.42 -11.10 25.40
CA ASP A 94 1.28 -12.06 24.70
C ASP A 94 0.40 -12.86 23.74
N VAL A 95 0.46 -12.47 22.47
CA VAL A 95 -0.42 -12.99 21.42
C VAL A 95 0.20 -14.25 20.81
N ARG A 96 -0.52 -15.35 20.87
CA ARG A 96 -0.11 -16.66 20.35
C ARG A 96 -1.08 -17.24 19.33
N THR A 97 -2.01 -16.43 18.86
CA THR A 97 -3.01 -16.83 17.86
C THR A 97 -2.38 -17.35 16.58
N LYS A 98 -2.96 -18.39 16.01
CA LYS A 98 -2.48 -19.06 14.79
C LYS A 98 -3.59 -19.09 13.75
N GLY A 99 -3.41 -18.33 12.68
CA GLY A 99 -4.23 -18.42 11.48
C GLY A 99 -3.53 -19.20 10.37
N THR A 100 -4.19 -19.25 9.24
CA THR A 100 -3.69 -19.78 7.96
C THR A 100 -3.89 -18.71 6.87
N SER A 101 -3.40 -18.96 5.68
CA SER A 101 -3.64 -18.06 4.53
C SER A 101 -5.12 -17.97 4.13
N SER A 102 -5.93 -18.98 4.46
CA SER A 102 -7.36 -19.04 4.17
C SER A 102 -8.24 -18.64 5.37
N GLU A 103 -7.73 -18.75 6.59
CA GLU A 103 -8.46 -18.42 7.82
C GLU A 103 -7.55 -17.60 8.74
N LEU A 104 -7.75 -16.30 8.72
CA LEU A 104 -6.92 -15.36 9.46
C LEU A 104 -7.34 -15.31 10.93
N ALA A 105 -6.36 -15.30 11.82
CA ALA A 105 -6.58 -15.07 13.25
C ALA A 105 -6.42 -13.57 13.59
N SER A 106 -6.79 -13.20 14.81
CA SER A 106 -6.58 -11.84 15.35
C SER A 106 -6.35 -11.89 16.85
N ALA A 107 -5.63 -10.92 17.42
CA ALA A 107 -5.67 -10.75 18.86
C ALA A 107 -7.06 -10.25 19.30
N PHE A 108 -7.57 -9.20 18.63
CA PHE A 108 -8.95 -8.75 18.80
C PHE A 108 -9.67 -8.75 17.45
N ALA A 109 -10.79 -9.47 17.35
CA ALA A 109 -11.69 -9.43 16.20
C ALA A 109 -12.99 -8.71 16.59
N LEU A 110 -13.21 -7.53 16.03
CA LEU A 110 -14.45 -6.78 16.22
C LEU A 110 -15.59 -7.48 15.47
N ALA A 111 -16.71 -7.73 16.16
CA ALA A 111 -17.89 -8.28 15.51
C ALA A 111 -18.38 -7.36 14.38
N LYS A 112 -18.99 -7.95 13.36
CA LYS A 112 -19.65 -7.15 12.30
C LYS A 112 -20.68 -6.21 12.91
N GLU A 113 -20.88 -5.06 12.28
CA GLU A 113 -21.77 -3.99 12.74
C GLU A 113 -21.34 -3.33 14.08
N THR A 114 -20.11 -3.61 14.56
CA THR A 114 -19.58 -2.90 15.72
C THR A 114 -19.47 -1.41 15.43
N SER A 115 -20.04 -0.62 16.35
CA SER A 115 -20.02 0.84 16.25
C SER A 115 -19.77 1.48 17.62
N GLY A 116 -18.97 2.55 17.64
CA GLY A 116 -18.75 3.36 18.84
C GLY A 116 -17.80 2.74 19.87
N ILE A 117 -16.78 1.97 19.43
CA ILE A 117 -15.78 1.36 20.32
C ILE A 117 -14.43 2.11 20.29
N GLU A 118 -13.77 2.19 21.45
CA GLU A 118 -12.38 2.62 21.60
C GLU A 118 -11.50 1.47 22.11
N LEU A 119 -10.36 1.22 21.46
CA LEU A 119 -9.30 0.33 21.93
C LEU A 119 -8.06 1.18 22.22
N SER A 120 -7.58 1.17 23.47
CA SER A 120 -6.47 2.07 23.82
C SER A 120 -5.54 1.57 24.92
N ASP A 121 -4.33 2.12 24.92
CA ASP A 121 -3.37 2.09 26.02
C ASP A 121 -2.88 0.69 26.40
N PHE A 122 -2.60 -0.19 25.46
CA PHE A 122 -2.05 -1.53 25.69
C PHE A 122 -0.95 -1.90 24.66
N THR A 123 -0.22 -2.96 25.00
CA THR A 123 0.82 -3.53 24.13
C THR A 123 0.44 -4.95 23.69
N LEU A 124 0.47 -5.21 22.39
CA LEU A 124 0.40 -6.54 21.78
C LEU A 124 1.81 -7.02 21.42
N ASN A 125 2.26 -8.11 22.01
CA ASN A 125 3.49 -8.79 21.63
C ASN A 125 3.14 -9.98 20.73
N MET A 126 3.41 -9.84 19.41
CA MET A 126 2.91 -10.77 18.39
C MET A 126 3.96 -11.76 17.87
N LYS A 127 5.13 -11.82 18.50
CA LYS A 127 6.25 -12.69 18.10
C LYS A 127 5.87 -14.16 17.92
N ASN A 128 4.95 -14.65 18.75
CA ASN A 128 4.52 -16.02 18.76
C ASN A 128 3.24 -16.28 17.95
N SER A 129 2.70 -15.28 17.26
CA SER A 129 1.54 -15.40 16.39
C SER A 129 1.93 -15.82 14.95
N SER A 130 0.97 -16.19 14.11
CA SER A 130 1.17 -16.40 12.68
C SER A 130 -0.14 -16.17 11.91
N PHE A 131 -0.07 -15.57 10.72
CA PHE A 131 -1.24 -15.16 9.92
C PHE A 131 -2.32 -14.51 10.79
N SER A 132 -1.88 -13.62 11.66
CA SER A 132 -2.74 -13.02 12.69
C SER A 132 -2.62 -11.50 12.62
N SER A 133 -3.76 -10.84 12.73
CA SER A 133 -3.85 -9.39 12.90
C SER A 133 -3.81 -9.03 14.39
N GLY A 134 -3.28 -7.85 14.71
CA GLY A 134 -3.41 -7.30 16.06
C GLY A 134 -4.88 -6.96 16.36
N ILE A 135 -5.48 -6.14 15.52
CA ILE A 135 -6.90 -5.76 15.62
C ILE A 135 -7.51 -5.90 14.22
N SER A 136 -8.64 -6.59 14.12
CA SER A 136 -9.38 -6.72 12.88
C SER A 136 -10.84 -6.32 13.03
N GLY A 137 -11.42 -5.78 11.96
CA GLY A 137 -12.84 -5.46 11.88
C GLY A 137 -13.34 -5.48 10.45
N ASP A 138 -14.58 -5.89 10.26
CA ASP A 138 -15.27 -5.94 8.99
C ASP A 138 -16.68 -5.39 9.18
N HIS A 139 -17.12 -4.49 8.28
CA HIS A 139 -18.41 -3.80 8.41
C HIS A 139 -18.54 -3.10 9.79
N ILE A 140 -17.64 -2.19 10.08
CA ILE A 140 -17.57 -1.47 11.36
C ILE A 140 -17.64 0.04 11.15
N SER A 141 -18.06 0.77 12.20
CA SER A 141 -18.11 2.22 12.16
C SER A 141 -17.78 2.87 13.51
N ASN A 142 -17.35 4.13 13.49
CA ASN A 142 -17.05 4.89 14.71
C ASN A 142 -16.06 4.15 15.64
N VAL A 143 -14.98 3.61 15.10
CA VAL A 143 -13.96 2.85 15.82
C VAL A 143 -12.73 3.71 16.00
N THR A 144 -12.21 3.75 17.23
CA THR A 144 -10.95 4.42 17.54
C THR A 144 -9.94 3.43 18.12
N ILE A 145 -8.77 3.35 17.52
CA ILE A 145 -7.60 2.59 17.99
C ILE A 145 -6.53 3.64 18.29
N ARG A 146 -6.15 3.80 19.54
CA ARG A 146 -5.19 4.84 19.90
C ARG A 146 -4.20 4.40 20.97
N ASN A 147 -2.98 4.94 20.88
CA ASN A 147 -1.91 4.67 21.86
C ASN A 147 -1.70 3.15 22.08
N VAL A 148 -1.78 2.37 21.02
CA VAL A 148 -1.56 0.92 21.03
C VAL A 148 -0.17 0.63 20.47
N THR A 149 0.60 -0.20 21.19
CA THR A 149 1.90 -0.69 20.71
C THR A 149 1.75 -2.12 20.23
N MET A 150 2.19 -2.41 19.00
CA MET A 150 2.19 -3.76 18.43
C MET A 150 3.62 -4.12 18.03
N ASN A 151 4.19 -5.10 18.70
CA ASN A 151 5.56 -5.56 18.50
C ASN A 151 5.61 -6.88 17.76
N ASP A 152 6.63 -7.04 16.89
CA ASP A 152 6.92 -8.29 16.17
C ASP A 152 5.71 -8.83 15.37
N VAL A 153 4.98 -7.93 14.72
CA VAL A 153 3.80 -8.30 13.93
C VAL A 153 4.21 -9.10 12.70
N ASN A 154 3.66 -10.29 12.53
CA ASN A 154 4.04 -11.21 11.45
C ASN A 154 3.17 -11.09 10.19
N PHE A 155 2.00 -10.46 10.28
CA PHE A 155 1.07 -10.34 9.17
C PHE A 155 0.44 -8.96 9.08
N ARG A 156 -0.53 -8.61 9.94
CA ARG A 156 -1.16 -7.28 9.95
C ARG A 156 -1.23 -6.73 11.37
N GLY A 157 -0.94 -5.44 11.53
CA GLY A 157 -1.17 -4.76 12.80
C GLY A 157 -2.66 -4.46 12.97
N VAL A 158 -3.19 -3.60 12.12
CA VAL A 158 -4.62 -3.27 12.02
C VAL A 158 -5.15 -3.72 10.67
N SER A 159 -6.26 -4.45 10.64
CA SER A 159 -6.92 -4.94 9.42
C SER A 159 -8.39 -4.54 9.41
N ILE A 160 -8.75 -3.60 8.57
CA ILE A 160 -10.10 -3.09 8.42
C ILE A 160 -10.63 -3.46 7.04
N LEU A 161 -11.76 -4.16 7.01
CA LEU A 161 -12.33 -4.72 5.79
C LEU A 161 -13.77 -4.25 5.59
N ALA A 162 -14.11 -3.93 4.36
CA ALA A 162 -15.48 -3.71 3.92
C ALA A 162 -15.93 -4.88 3.04
N ASP A 163 -15.87 -6.10 3.59
CA ASP A 163 -16.20 -7.32 2.85
C ASP A 163 -17.68 -7.69 2.95
N HIS A 164 -18.34 -7.29 4.02
CA HIS A 164 -19.74 -7.62 4.30
C HIS A 164 -20.63 -6.39 4.53
N GLY A 165 -20.09 -5.20 4.42
CA GLY A 165 -20.80 -3.93 4.57
C GLY A 165 -19.84 -2.76 4.61
N ASP A 166 -20.39 -1.54 4.55
CA ASP A 166 -19.61 -0.32 4.57
C ASP A 166 -18.84 -0.15 5.88
N VAL A 167 -17.66 0.42 5.76
CA VAL A 167 -16.85 0.87 6.90
C VAL A 167 -16.78 2.38 6.89
N SER A 168 -16.96 3.01 8.05
CA SER A 168 -16.87 4.47 8.15
C SER A 168 -16.36 4.96 9.49
N ASN A 169 -15.73 6.13 9.48
CA ASN A 169 -15.23 6.82 10.67
C ASN A 169 -14.37 5.91 11.58
N VAL A 170 -13.28 5.39 11.02
CA VAL A 170 -12.29 4.61 11.75
C VAL A 170 -11.02 5.42 11.92
N THR A 171 -10.55 5.53 13.15
CA THR A 171 -9.33 6.27 13.50
C THR A 171 -8.27 5.33 14.06
N VAL A 172 -7.04 5.37 13.53
CA VAL A 172 -5.84 4.77 14.12
C VAL A 172 -4.88 5.90 14.44
N ASP A 173 -4.66 6.15 15.72
CA ASP A 173 -4.00 7.35 16.21
C ASP A 173 -2.90 7.06 17.22
N ARG A 174 -1.76 7.76 17.13
CA ARG A 174 -0.63 7.72 18.08
C ARG A 174 -0.22 6.31 18.50
N SER A 175 -0.29 5.37 17.58
CA SER A 175 0.06 3.98 17.81
C SER A 175 1.43 3.65 17.21
N THR A 176 2.10 2.64 17.77
CA THR A 176 3.39 2.15 17.30
C THR A 176 3.25 0.73 16.81
N ILE A 177 3.64 0.46 15.55
CA ILE A 177 3.55 -0.86 14.95
C ILE A 177 4.90 -1.24 14.37
N THR A 178 5.50 -2.30 14.91
CA THR A 178 6.78 -2.85 14.44
C THR A 178 6.53 -4.24 13.84
N MET A 179 6.94 -4.41 12.59
CA MET A 179 6.78 -5.66 11.86
C MET A 179 7.99 -6.56 12.03
N ALA A 180 7.76 -7.86 12.05
CA ALA A 180 8.82 -8.86 12.14
C ALA A 180 9.61 -9.03 10.82
N ASN A 181 9.03 -8.64 9.69
CA ASN A 181 9.63 -8.79 8.35
C ASN A 181 9.01 -7.83 7.31
N GLU A 182 9.57 -7.82 6.10
CA GLU A 182 9.13 -7.02 4.96
C GLU A 182 8.52 -7.89 3.82
N ASN A 183 8.02 -9.07 4.13
CA ASN A 183 7.49 -10.00 3.12
C ASN A 183 6.20 -9.48 2.48
N ASP A 184 5.91 -9.95 1.27
CA ASP A 184 4.66 -9.63 0.58
C ASP A 184 3.43 -10.06 1.40
N GLY A 185 2.43 -9.20 1.46
CA GLY A 185 1.21 -9.38 2.26
C GLY A 185 1.34 -9.00 3.75
N VAL A 186 2.54 -8.61 4.20
CA VAL A 186 2.77 -8.14 5.57
C VAL A 186 2.57 -6.62 5.63
N VAL A 187 1.49 -6.17 6.28
CA VAL A 187 1.05 -4.76 6.25
C VAL A 187 0.69 -4.27 7.65
N PRO A 188 1.40 -3.26 8.22
CA PRO A 188 1.05 -2.68 9.51
C PRO A 188 -0.39 -2.19 9.62
N ILE A 189 -0.84 -1.37 8.67
CA ILE A 189 -2.22 -0.88 8.62
C ILE A 189 -2.79 -1.18 7.23
N PHE A 190 -3.76 -2.09 7.19
CA PHE A 190 -4.43 -2.57 5.99
C PHE A 190 -5.90 -2.19 6.04
N VAL A 191 -6.35 -1.38 5.08
CA VAL A 191 -7.75 -1.00 4.91
C VAL A 191 -8.16 -1.37 3.49
N SER A 192 -9.11 -2.28 3.35
CA SER A 192 -9.50 -2.81 2.04
C SER A 192 -10.99 -2.99 1.92
N THR A 193 -11.49 -2.77 0.72
CA THR A 193 -12.77 -3.32 0.32
C THR A 193 -12.59 -4.76 -0.12
N TYR A 194 -13.68 -5.48 -0.13
CA TYR A 194 -13.75 -6.86 -0.58
C TYR A 194 -12.94 -7.08 -1.85
N ARG A 195 -11.98 -7.96 -1.77
CA ARG A 195 -11.35 -8.58 -2.92
C ARG A 195 -12.21 -9.77 -3.31
N VAL A 196 -13.00 -9.63 -4.35
CA VAL A 196 -13.86 -10.70 -4.92
C VAL A 196 -13.06 -11.96 -5.32
N LYS A 197 -11.95 -12.24 -4.66
CA LYS A 197 -11.12 -13.39 -4.99
C LYS A 197 -11.78 -14.73 -4.64
N ASP A 198 -12.69 -14.72 -3.69
CA ASP A 198 -13.22 -15.97 -3.11
C ASP A 198 -14.68 -16.27 -3.47
N ASP A 199 -15.38 -15.37 -4.19
CA ASP A 199 -16.77 -15.58 -4.56
C ASP A 199 -17.08 -15.28 -6.04
N TYR A 200 -16.28 -15.83 -6.93
CA TYR A 200 -16.51 -15.75 -8.38
C TYR A 200 -17.80 -16.45 -8.84
N THR A 201 -18.43 -17.22 -7.98
CA THR A 201 -19.65 -17.95 -8.27
C THR A 201 -20.93 -17.17 -7.95
N GLY A 202 -20.82 -16.01 -7.29
CA GLY A 202 -21.94 -15.17 -6.89
C GLY A 202 -21.82 -13.73 -7.41
N LYS A 203 -21.74 -12.78 -6.50
CA LYS A 203 -21.76 -11.33 -6.81
C LYS A 203 -20.56 -10.83 -7.61
N GLY A 204 -19.43 -11.52 -7.56
CA GLY A 204 -18.27 -11.20 -8.39
C GLY A 204 -18.52 -11.38 -9.88
N ALA A 205 -19.30 -12.37 -10.27
CA ALA A 205 -19.71 -12.57 -11.66
C ALA A 205 -20.61 -11.42 -12.14
N GLU A 206 -21.53 -10.95 -11.30
CA GLU A 206 -22.39 -9.79 -11.62
C GLU A 206 -21.59 -8.50 -11.79
N VAL A 207 -20.59 -8.28 -10.96
CA VAL A 207 -19.68 -7.13 -11.06
C VAL A 207 -18.89 -7.17 -12.36
N TRP A 208 -18.36 -8.33 -12.72
CA TRP A 208 -17.64 -8.55 -13.96
C TRP A 208 -18.55 -8.37 -15.17
N GLU A 209 -19.74 -8.92 -15.16
CA GLU A 209 -20.70 -8.78 -16.23
C GLU A 209 -21.14 -7.33 -16.46
N ARG A 210 -21.32 -6.58 -15.38
CA ARG A 210 -21.60 -5.15 -15.46
C ARG A 210 -20.44 -4.37 -16.07
N TYR A 211 -19.21 -4.67 -15.68
CA TYR A 211 -18.03 -4.07 -16.28
C TYR A 211 -17.94 -4.35 -17.78
N VAL A 212 -18.11 -5.60 -18.17
CA VAL A 212 -18.14 -6.03 -19.56
C VAL A 212 -19.21 -5.30 -20.37
N ALA A 213 -20.40 -5.15 -19.79
CA ALA A 213 -21.53 -4.50 -20.45
C ALA A 213 -21.38 -2.98 -20.59
N THR A 214 -20.75 -2.32 -19.63
CA THR A 214 -20.70 -0.86 -19.56
C THR A 214 -19.34 -0.25 -19.92
N GLY A 215 -18.29 -1.05 -19.99
CA GLY A 215 -16.91 -0.57 -20.12
C GLY A 215 -16.43 0.26 -18.92
N LYS A 216 -17.18 0.27 -17.83
CA LYS A 216 -16.84 0.96 -16.59
C LYS A 216 -16.46 -0.08 -15.55
N THR A 217 -15.36 0.15 -14.87
CA THR A 217 -15.02 -0.63 -13.70
C THR A 217 -16.15 -0.52 -12.69
N ALA A 218 -16.61 -1.64 -12.14
CA ALA A 218 -17.63 -1.61 -11.11
C ALA A 218 -17.13 -0.85 -9.88
N ASP A 219 -17.98 -0.04 -9.29
CA ASP A 219 -17.68 0.52 -7.97
C ASP A 219 -17.55 -0.63 -6.96
N PRO A 220 -16.69 -0.50 -5.97
CA PRO A 220 -16.65 -1.43 -4.86
C PRO A 220 -18.05 -1.65 -4.31
N MET A 221 -18.40 -2.88 -4.00
CA MET A 221 -19.73 -3.20 -3.48
C MET A 221 -19.98 -2.49 -2.15
N PHE A 222 -18.95 -2.39 -1.33
CA PHE A 222 -18.95 -1.70 -0.05
C PHE A 222 -17.83 -0.67 -0.02
N LYS A 223 -17.97 0.35 0.83
CA LYS A 223 -17.07 1.49 0.89
C LYS A 223 -16.33 1.55 2.21
N ASN A 224 -15.05 1.89 2.14
CA ASN A 224 -14.30 2.40 3.27
C ASN A 224 -14.24 3.92 3.17
N THR A 225 -14.81 4.63 4.12
CA THR A 225 -14.87 6.11 4.11
C THR A 225 -14.49 6.70 5.45
N ASP A 226 -13.99 7.93 5.44
CA ASP A 226 -13.61 8.66 6.66
C ASP A 226 -12.65 7.86 7.57
N ILE A 227 -11.62 7.27 6.95
CA ILE A 227 -10.54 6.57 7.66
C ILE A 227 -9.45 7.59 8.00
N LYS A 228 -9.05 7.66 9.25
CA LYS A 228 -8.02 8.57 9.75
C LYS A 228 -6.86 7.79 10.33
N ILE A 229 -5.70 7.90 9.71
CA ILE A 229 -4.45 7.30 10.18
C ILE A 229 -3.52 8.45 10.58
N THR A 230 -3.43 8.72 11.89
CA THR A 230 -2.80 9.96 12.39
C THR A 230 -1.70 9.68 13.40
N ASP A 231 -0.58 10.40 13.27
CA ASP A 231 0.52 10.45 14.25
C ASP A 231 1.09 9.09 14.69
N ASN A 232 1.00 8.05 13.83
CA ASN A 232 1.51 6.74 14.14
C ASN A 232 3.01 6.60 13.81
N THR A 233 3.68 5.68 14.49
CA THR A 233 5.03 5.23 14.16
C THR A 233 4.98 3.81 13.61
N ILE A 234 5.41 3.62 12.37
CA ILE A 234 5.35 2.35 11.64
C ILE A 234 6.75 1.98 11.17
N ASP A 235 7.20 0.76 11.49
CA ASP A 235 8.52 0.25 11.12
C ASP A 235 8.42 -1.16 10.54
N GLY A 236 8.86 -1.32 9.29
CA GLY A 236 8.81 -2.59 8.56
C GLY A 236 7.48 -2.89 7.87
N GLY A 237 7.41 -4.04 7.23
CA GLY A 237 6.28 -4.49 6.41
C GLY A 237 6.49 -4.25 4.90
N TYR A 238 5.72 -4.93 4.08
CA TYR A 238 5.76 -4.75 2.63
C TYR A 238 5.17 -3.37 2.26
N TYR A 239 3.96 -3.05 2.67
CA TYR A 239 3.43 -1.70 2.69
C TYR A 239 3.37 -1.19 4.14
N GLY A 240 3.68 0.06 4.39
CA GLY A 240 3.49 0.66 5.70
C GLY A 240 2.01 0.91 6.00
N ILE A 241 1.32 1.56 5.06
CA ILE A 241 -0.13 1.72 5.04
C ILE A 241 -0.62 1.33 3.65
N GLU A 242 -1.62 0.46 3.59
CA GLU A 242 -2.29 0.08 2.35
C GLU A 242 -3.77 0.48 2.41
N PHE A 243 -4.17 1.31 1.44
CA PHE A 243 -5.56 1.60 1.13
C PHE A 243 -5.94 0.91 -0.18
N SER A 244 -6.97 0.09 -0.15
CA SER A 244 -7.55 -0.57 -1.32
C SER A 244 -9.05 -0.31 -1.33
N GLY A 245 -9.53 0.50 -2.26
CA GLY A 245 -10.94 0.92 -2.32
C GLY A 245 -11.37 1.85 -1.18
N VAL A 246 -10.49 2.72 -0.71
CA VAL A 246 -10.74 3.67 0.38
C VAL A 246 -10.98 5.06 -0.18
N THR A 247 -11.99 5.76 0.32
CA THR A 247 -12.32 7.10 -0.18
C THR A 247 -12.50 8.13 0.94
N SER A 248 -12.26 9.40 0.62
CA SER A 248 -12.48 10.54 1.51
C SER A 248 -11.82 10.37 2.89
N SER A 249 -10.55 9.96 2.88
CA SER A 249 -9.80 9.53 4.07
C SER A 249 -8.47 10.27 4.18
N HIS A 250 -7.83 10.19 5.36
CA HIS A 250 -6.65 10.97 5.68
C HIS A 250 -5.52 10.11 6.26
N ILE A 251 -4.30 10.32 5.77
CA ILE A 251 -3.06 9.76 6.32
C ILE A 251 -2.16 10.94 6.68
N THR A 252 -2.06 11.30 7.95
CA THR A 252 -1.47 12.58 8.38
C THR A 252 -0.51 12.41 9.56
N GLY A 253 0.65 13.08 9.52
CA GLY A 253 1.57 13.19 10.67
C GLY A 253 2.32 11.90 11.02
N ASN A 254 2.20 10.84 10.24
CA ASN A 254 2.81 9.55 10.56
C ASN A 254 4.32 9.53 10.28
N THR A 255 5.05 8.74 11.05
CA THR A 255 6.44 8.35 10.78
C THR A 255 6.46 6.91 10.29
N ILE A 256 6.81 6.69 9.01
CA ILE A 256 6.74 5.38 8.35
C ILE A 256 8.10 5.06 7.74
N ARG A 257 8.66 3.90 8.06
CA ARG A 257 10.00 3.54 7.59
C ARG A 257 10.21 2.05 7.34
N ASN A 258 11.26 1.74 6.55
CA ASN A 258 11.74 0.38 6.30
C ASN A 258 10.68 -0.52 5.62
N ASN A 259 9.94 0.02 4.67
CA ASN A 259 8.92 -0.70 3.91
C ASN A 259 9.36 -0.87 2.45
N THR A 260 8.75 -1.79 1.73
CA THR A 260 8.86 -1.78 0.27
C THR A 260 8.18 -0.54 -0.30
N ARG A 261 7.00 -0.19 0.20
CA ARG A 261 6.33 1.09 -0.05
C ARG A 261 5.83 1.66 1.28
N ASN A 262 6.08 2.94 1.56
CA ASN A 262 5.58 3.51 2.80
C ASN A 262 4.05 3.64 2.80
N ILE A 263 3.46 4.17 1.74
CA ILE A 263 2.01 4.33 1.57
C ILE A 263 1.63 3.84 0.18
N SER A 264 0.65 2.96 0.11
CA SER A 264 0.08 2.43 -1.14
C SER A 264 -1.42 2.68 -1.18
N MET A 265 -1.89 3.36 -2.22
CA MET A 265 -3.31 3.57 -2.52
C MET A 265 -3.63 2.85 -3.82
N GLN A 266 -4.50 1.87 -3.75
CA GLN A 266 -4.82 0.96 -4.85
C GLN A 266 -6.33 0.78 -5.00
N ASP A 267 -6.73 0.14 -6.10
CA ASP A 267 -8.09 -0.36 -6.31
C ASP A 267 -9.15 0.74 -6.09
N ARG A 268 -9.00 1.88 -6.81
CA ARG A 268 -9.92 3.04 -6.73
C ARG A 268 -9.93 3.77 -5.39
N SER A 269 -8.85 3.73 -4.64
CA SER A 269 -8.69 4.60 -3.49
C SER A 269 -8.66 6.06 -3.94
N SER A 270 -9.73 6.81 -3.67
CA SER A 270 -9.94 8.12 -4.30
C SER A 270 -10.37 9.19 -3.31
N ASN A 271 -10.07 10.46 -3.64
CA ASN A 271 -10.37 11.61 -2.79
C ASN A 271 -9.72 11.53 -1.40
N ASN A 272 -8.55 10.91 -1.29
CA ASN A 272 -7.81 10.81 -0.03
C ASN A 272 -6.73 11.89 0.06
N THR A 273 -6.38 12.25 1.29
CA THR A 273 -5.29 13.17 1.59
C THR A 273 -4.16 12.44 2.31
N VAL A 274 -2.93 12.59 1.80
CA VAL A 274 -1.68 12.10 2.42
C VAL A 274 -0.82 13.31 2.73
N GLU A 275 -0.74 13.72 3.99
CA GLU A 275 -0.08 14.98 4.30
C GLU A 275 0.80 14.97 5.55
N ASN A 276 1.89 15.76 5.50
CA ASN A 276 2.77 16.02 6.65
C ASN A 276 3.38 14.75 7.27
N ASN A 277 3.54 13.67 6.50
CA ASN A 277 4.15 12.44 6.97
C ASN A 277 5.68 12.49 6.83
N GLN A 278 6.37 11.77 7.72
CA GLN A 278 7.80 11.50 7.68
C GLN A 278 8.01 10.11 7.06
N LEU A 279 8.34 10.04 5.77
CA LEU A 279 8.49 8.78 5.03
C LEU A 279 9.98 8.47 4.84
N ARG A 280 10.43 7.31 5.32
CA ARG A 280 11.84 6.95 5.37
C ARG A 280 12.10 5.59 4.73
N ASP A 281 13.22 5.49 4.05
CA ASP A 281 13.88 4.25 3.62
C ASP A 281 12.93 3.22 2.95
N SER A 282 12.03 3.72 2.07
CA SER A 282 11.27 2.85 1.17
C SER A 282 12.20 2.16 0.16
N ILE A 283 11.92 0.91 -0.18
CA ILE A 283 12.69 0.14 -1.17
C ILE A 283 12.25 0.48 -2.59
N SER A 284 10.96 0.66 -2.83
CA SER A 284 10.40 0.93 -4.15
C SER A 284 9.87 2.36 -4.24
N SER A 285 8.79 2.68 -3.57
CA SER A 285 8.17 4.01 -3.59
C SER A 285 7.76 4.46 -2.19
N SER A 286 7.79 5.78 -1.95
CA SER A 286 7.28 6.31 -0.70
C SER A 286 5.76 6.53 -0.75
N VAL A 287 5.24 7.04 -1.86
CA VAL A 287 3.80 7.08 -2.10
C VAL A 287 3.49 6.50 -3.48
N HIS A 288 2.68 5.48 -3.48
CA HIS A 288 2.28 4.70 -4.63
C HIS A 288 0.78 4.81 -4.84
N ILE A 289 0.36 5.34 -5.98
CA ILE A 289 -1.04 5.44 -6.38
C ILE A 289 -1.23 4.64 -7.66
N ALA A 290 -2.09 3.62 -7.62
CA ALA A 290 -2.26 2.70 -8.73
C ALA A 290 -3.71 2.17 -8.85
N TYR A 291 -3.98 1.46 -9.92
CA TYR A 291 -5.23 0.73 -10.15
C TYR A 291 -6.47 1.60 -10.07
N GLY A 292 -6.51 2.67 -10.86
CA GLY A 292 -7.66 3.55 -10.97
C GLY A 292 -7.94 4.42 -9.74
N SER A 293 -6.92 4.68 -8.92
CA SER A 293 -7.02 5.54 -7.73
C SER A 293 -6.88 7.01 -8.12
N GLU A 294 -7.93 7.78 -7.94
CA GLU A 294 -8.07 9.11 -8.53
C GLU A 294 -8.31 10.21 -7.48
N HIS A 295 -7.99 11.48 -7.86
CA HIS A 295 -8.28 12.66 -7.05
C HIS A 295 -7.66 12.63 -5.64
N ASN A 296 -6.49 12.03 -5.50
CA ASN A 296 -5.79 12.03 -4.22
C ASN A 296 -4.81 13.20 -4.12
N ASP A 297 -4.73 13.80 -2.95
CA ASP A 297 -3.81 14.89 -2.61
C ASP A 297 -2.65 14.37 -1.75
N VAL A 298 -1.43 14.44 -2.27
CA VAL A 298 -0.19 14.09 -1.57
C VAL A 298 0.60 15.35 -1.34
N LYS A 299 0.62 15.88 -0.11
CA LYS A 299 1.16 17.22 0.13
C LYS A 299 1.99 17.36 1.40
N GLY A 300 3.03 18.17 1.34
CA GLY A 300 3.82 18.55 2.51
C GLY A 300 4.57 17.39 3.18
N ASN A 301 4.73 16.23 2.52
CA ASN A 301 5.42 15.09 3.11
C ASN A 301 6.94 15.29 3.02
N ASN A 302 7.65 14.84 4.06
CA ASN A 302 9.10 14.82 4.09
C ASN A 302 9.61 13.40 3.84
N ILE A 303 10.24 13.18 2.71
CA ILE A 303 10.63 11.87 2.19
C ILE A 303 12.15 11.80 2.10
N VAL A 304 12.75 10.84 2.79
CA VAL A 304 14.19 10.55 2.69
C VAL A 304 14.38 9.05 2.52
N THR A 305 14.99 8.62 1.42
CA THR A 305 15.25 7.21 1.19
C THR A 305 16.68 6.96 0.74
N ARG A 306 17.30 5.89 1.28
CA ARG A 306 18.61 5.37 0.91
C ARG A 306 18.53 4.04 0.17
N ARG A 307 17.36 3.41 0.16
CA ARG A 307 17.14 2.04 -0.32
C ARG A 307 16.41 1.98 -1.65
N ALA A 308 15.84 3.09 -2.13
CA ALA A 308 14.96 3.09 -3.28
C ALA A 308 15.69 2.70 -4.58
N TYR A 309 15.17 1.69 -5.25
CA TYR A 309 15.59 1.26 -6.58
C TYR A 309 14.40 0.95 -7.51
N GLY A 310 13.19 1.28 -7.05
CA GLY A 310 11.96 1.09 -7.81
C GLY A 310 11.76 2.09 -8.92
N GLN A 311 10.54 2.18 -9.41
CA GLN A 311 10.19 3.01 -10.56
C GLN A 311 10.18 4.49 -10.20
N GLY A 312 9.35 4.92 -9.24
CA GLY A 312 9.25 6.31 -8.78
C GLY A 312 9.05 6.40 -7.27
N ILE A 313 9.58 7.48 -6.66
CA ILE A 313 9.40 7.73 -5.23
C ILE A 313 7.98 8.22 -4.94
N LEU A 314 7.52 9.23 -5.68
CA LEU A 314 6.13 9.66 -5.74
C LEU A 314 5.58 9.27 -7.11
N GLN A 315 4.56 8.45 -7.16
CA GLN A 315 4.09 7.93 -8.44
C GLN A 315 2.57 7.75 -8.51
N ALA A 316 2.03 8.04 -9.69
CA ALA A 316 0.68 7.71 -10.11
C ALA A 316 0.72 6.98 -11.46
N TYR A 317 0.12 5.81 -11.55
CA TYR A 317 0.10 5.03 -12.78
C TYR A 317 -1.06 4.02 -12.81
N GLN A 318 -1.20 3.28 -13.91
CA GLN A 318 -2.25 2.27 -14.07
C GLN A 318 -3.68 2.83 -13.89
N GLY A 319 -4.01 3.84 -14.71
CA GLY A 319 -5.34 4.43 -14.72
C GLY A 319 -5.65 5.39 -13.57
N SER A 320 -4.64 5.81 -12.82
CA SER A 320 -4.82 6.66 -11.64
C SER A 320 -4.78 8.13 -12.00
N LYS A 321 -5.94 8.71 -12.28
CA LYS A 321 -6.10 10.06 -12.86
C LYS A 321 -6.24 11.16 -11.81
N ASN A 322 -5.95 12.39 -12.20
CA ASN A 322 -6.24 13.60 -11.43
C ASN A 322 -5.63 13.64 -10.03
N ASN A 323 -4.48 13.00 -9.82
CA ASN A 323 -3.79 13.03 -8.54
C ASN A 323 -2.85 14.23 -8.44
N THR A 324 -2.75 14.84 -7.26
CA THR A 324 -1.91 16.00 -7.00
C THR A 324 -0.79 15.66 -6.01
N PHE A 325 0.45 15.96 -6.39
CA PHE A 325 1.62 15.89 -5.51
C PHE A 325 2.17 17.31 -5.34
N SER A 326 2.02 17.89 -4.14
CA SER A 326 2.35 19.29 -3.93
C SER A 326 3.17 19.58 -2.69
N GLY A 327 4.16 20.44 -2.78
CA GLY A 327 4.94 20.89 -1.62
C GLY A 327 5.69 19.79 -0.88
N ASN A 328 5.90 18.62 -1.47
CA ASN A 328 6.66 17.54 -0.85
C ASN A 328 8.16 17.79 -0.94
N SER A 329 8.90 17.36 0.08
CA SER A 329 10.36 17.33 0.08
C SER A 329 10.82 15.89 -0.17
N VAL A 330 11.51 15.64 -1.27
CA VAL A 330 12.01 14.31 -1.65
C VAL A 330 13.53 14.33 -1.68
N THR A 331 14.18 13.48 -0.87
CA THR A 331 15.62 13.30 -0.89
C THR A 331 15.99 11.83 -1.09
N THR A 332 16.77 11.52 -2.13
CA THR A 332 17.32 10.18 -2.33
C THR A 332 18.81 10.14 -2.07
N ARG A 333 19.31 9.02 -1.50
CA ARG A 333 20.72 8.77 -1.20
C ARG A 333 21.07 7.31 -1.49
N ASP A 334 22.34 7.03 -1.82
CA ASP A 334 22.94 5.70 -1.93
C ASP A 334 22.39 4.79 -3.05
N LYS A 335 21.11 4.67 -3.21
CA LYS A 335 20.42 3.94 -4.27
C LYS A 335 19.65 4.89 -5.17
N HIS A 336 19.44 4.50 -6.42
CA HIS A 336 18.87 5.38 -7.43
C HIS A 336 17.63 4.71 -8.04
N PRO A 337 16.42 5.27 -7.81
CA PRO A 337 15.23 4.84 -8.53
C PRO A 337 15.30 5.27 -10.00
N SER A 338 14.43 4.74 -10.84
CA SER A 338 14.33 5.21 -12.24
C SER A 338 13.94 6.68 -12.28
N TRP A 339 12.94 7.04 -11.48
CA TRP A 339 12.38 8.38 -11.40
C TRP A 339 12.22 8.81 -9.93
N LEU A 340 12.25 10.12 -9.67
CA LEU A 340 11.87 10.65 -8.35
C LEU A 340 10.38 10.97 -8.29
N LEU A 341 9.84 11.55 -9.37
CA LEU A 341 8.42 11.77 -9.58
C LEU A 341 8.01 11.01 -10.86
N TYR A 342 6.89 10.30 -10.85
CA TYR A 342 6.51 9.46 -11.98
C TYR A 342 5.01 9.49 -12.29
N VAL A 343 4.71 9.68 -13.56
CA VAL A 343 3.37 9.48 -14.13
C VAL A 343 3.45 8.37 -15.17
N GLY A 344 2.73 7.31 -14.94
CA GLY A 344 2.67 6.18 -15.86
C GLY A 344 1.37 6.11 -16.65
N PRO A 345 1.20 5.01 -17.38
CA PRO A 345 0.10 4.84 -18.32
C PRO A 345 -1.29 5.15 -17.76
N ASP A 346 -2.11 5.79 -18.58
CA ASP A 346 -3.51 6.15 -18.33
C ASP A 346 -3.76 6.97 -17.05
N SER A 347 -2.74 7.72 -16.58
CA SER A 347 -2.81 8.53 -15.35
C SER A 347 -2.83 10.05 -15.64
N GLY A 348 -3.66 10.44 -16.59
CA GLY A 348 -3.85 11.83 -17.00
C GLY A 348 -4.36 12.73 -15.88
N GLY A 349 -4.24 14.03 -16.05
CA GLY A 349 -4.62 15.03 -15.04
C GLY A 349 -3.69 15.07 -13.81
N THR A 350 -2.61 14.29 -13.78
CA THR A 350 -1.67 14.26 -12.65
C THR A 350 -0.85 15.55 -12.59
N THR A 351 -0.71 16.10 -11.38
CA THR A 351 -0.01 17.35 -11.12
C THR A 351 1.13 17.14 -10.12
N PHE A 352 2.34 17.62 -10.47
CA PHE A 352 3.47 17.82 -9.58
C PHE A 352 3.75 19.32 -9.45
N THR A 353 3.53 19.90 -8.28
CA THR A 353 3.68 21.34 -8.09
C THR A 353 4.37 21.73 -6.79
N GLY A 354 5.31 22.66 -6.84
CA GLY A 354 5.96 23.21 -5.65
C GLY A 354 6.79 22.19 -4.84
N ASN A 355 7.14 21.03 -5.41
CA ASN A 355 7.95 20.04 -4.72
C ASN A 355 9.43 20.41 -4.73
N THR A 356 10.15 20.05 -3.66
CA THR A 356 11.61 20.16 -3.58
C THR A 356 12.22 18.75 -3.70
N VAL A 357 13.03 18.52 -4.71
CA VAL A 357 13.56 17.20 -5.06
C VAL A 357 15.09 17.25 -5.13
N ASP A 358 15.76 16.60 -4.19
CA ASP A 358 17.21 16.52 -4.09
C ASP A 358 17.68 15.07 -4.21
N GLY A 359 18.54 14.78 -5.15
CA GLY A 359 19.08 13.42 -5.24
C GLY A 359 19.62 12.99 -6.58
N THR A 360 19.49 11.70 -6.83
CA THR A 360 19.95 11.03 -8.04
C THR A 360 18.85 10.07 -8.53
N ALA A 361 18.68 10.01 -9.83
CA ALA A 361 17.81 9.06 -10.52
C ALA A 361 18.60 8.32 -11.61
N ASN A 362 18.10 7.20 -12.08
CA ASN A 362 18.74 6.46 -13.18
C ASN A 362 18.34 6.96 -14.56
N ARG A 363 17.14 7.52 -14.72
CA ARG A 363 16.62 8.00 -16.03
C ARG A 363 16.34 9.51 -16.05
N ALA A 364 15.52 10.01 -15.13
CA ALA A 364 15.28 11.46 -14.96
C ALA A 364 14.67 11.76 -13.58
N PHE A 365 14.57 13.03 -13.21
CA PHE A 365 13.90 13.43 -11.98
C PHE A 365 12.38 13.23 -12.09
N VAL A 366 11.80 13.62 -13.22
CA VAL A 366 10.39 13.40 -13.52
C VAL A 366 10.28 12.50 -14.74
N GLY A 367 9.53 11.41 -14.65
CA GLY A 367 9.17 10.54 -15.76
C GLY A 367 7.69 10.64 -16.10
N VAL A 368 7.39 10.81 -17.38
CA VAL A 368 6.04 10.75 -17.94
C VAL A 368 6.05 9.73 -19.07
N GLU A 369 5.40 8.59 -18.86
CA GLU A 369 5.42 7.48 -19.84
C GLU A 369 4.00 7.00 -20.14
N SER A 370 3.66 6.88 -21.42
CA SER A 370 2.36 6.33 -21.85
C SER A 370 2.33 4.81 -21.94
N VAL A 371 3.48 4.19 -21.92
CA VAL A 371 3.65 2.74 -21.97
C VAL A 371 4.59 2.32 -20.84
N TRP A 372 4.28 1.26 -20.17
CA TRP A 372 5.16 0.69 -19.18
C TRP A 372 6.16 -0.27 -19.84
N ASP A 373 7.44 -0.03 -19.64
CA ASP A 373 8.58 -0.83 -20.13
C ASP A 373 8.64 -2.27 -19.55
N GLY A 374 7.74 -2.62 -18.66
CA GLY A 374 7.72 -3.94 -18.05
C GLY A 374 6.75 -4.89 -18.74
N ASP A 375 7.21 -6.05 -19.14
CA ASP A 375 6.42 -7.19 -19.61
C ASP A 375 5.20 -7.53 -18.72
N SER A 376 5.19 -7.04 -17.48
CA SER A 376 4.17 -7.32 -16.48
C SER A 376 2.83 -6.66 -16.77
N SER A 377 2.79 -5.49 -17.42
CA SER A 377 1.53 -4.79 -17.69
C SER A 377 0.63 -5.56 -18.65
N LEU A 378 1.22 -6.32 -19.56
CA LEU A 378 0.51 -7.09 -20.57
C LEU A 378 0.22 -8.54 -20.15
N SER A 379 0.97 -9.09 -19.20
CA SER A 379 0.66 -10.42 -18.62
C SER A 379 -0.66 -10.39 -17.84
N HIS A 380 -1.04 -9.24 -17.32
CA HIS A 380 -2.30 -9.04 -16.60
C HIS A 380 -3.53 -8.92 -17.49
N LEU A 381 -3.40 -8.92 -18.82
CA LEU A 381 -4.55 -9.11 -19.73
C LEU A 381 -5.27 -10.43 -19.45
N ASN A 382 -4.53 -11.46 -19.07
CA ASN A 382 -5.13 -12.72 -18.66
C ASN A 382 -5.71 -12.64 -17.24
N ASP A 383 -5.02 -11.93 -16.34
CA ASP A 383 -5.51 -11.73 -14.97
C ASP A 383 -6.75 -10.82 -14.94
N ALA A 384 -6.85 -9.82 -15.83
CA ALA A 384 -8.05 -8.99 -15.97
C ALA A 384 -9.26 -9.78 -16.47
N LYS A 385 -9.04 -10.85 -17.24
CA LYS A 385 -10.09 -11.77 -17.66
C LYS A 385 -10.64 -12.59 -16.48
N ASP A 386 -9.76 -12.91 -15.55
CA ASP A 386 -10.05 -13.76 -14.41
C ASP A 386 -10.17 -12.96 -13.09
N ASN A 387 -9.82 -11.67 -13.10
CA ASN A 387 -9.88 -10.77 -11.96
C ASN A 387 -10.56 -9.43 -12.34
N PRO A 388 -11.85 -9.28 -12.05
CA PRO A 388 -12.61 -8.07 -12.36
C PRO A 388 -12.12 -6.80 -11.66
N HIS A 389 -11.19 -6.90 -10.73
CA HIS A 389 -10.51 -5.79 -10.06
C HIS A 389 -9.16 -5.42 -10.66
N SER A 390 -8.70 -6.13 -11.69
CA SER A 390 -7.47 -5.76 -12.37
C SER A 390 -7.71 -4.55 -13.27
N TYR A 391 -7.46 -3.36 -12.76
CA TYR A 391 -7.52 -2.10 -13.52
C TYR A 391 -6.29 -1.89 -14.40
N MET A 392 -5.44 -2.87 -14.54
CA MET A 392 -4.12 -2.74 -15.12
C MET A 392 -4.07 -2.66 -16.63
N VAL A 393 -5.20 -2.84 -17.32
CA VAL A 393 -5.17 -3.00 -18.77
C VAL A 393 -6.28 -2.22 -19.43
N GLN A 394 -5.92 -1.34 -20.37
CA GLN A 394 -6.84 -0.87 -21.39
C GLN A 394 -6.78 -1.82 -22.58
N GLY A 395 -7.92 -2.30 -23.02
CA GLY A 395 -7.95 -3.14 -24.18
C GLY A 395 -9.33 -3.73 -24.47
N GLU A 396 -9.43 -4.36 -25.62
CA GLU A 396 -10.58 -5.14 -26.00
C GLU A 396 -10.12 -6.60 -26.18
N SER A 397 -10.86 -7.53 -25.61
CA SER A 397 -10.69 -8.96 -25.86
C SER A 397 -12.02 -9.56 -26.25
N LYS A 398 -12.01 -10.62 -27.03
CA LYS A 398 -13.23 -11.36 -27.36
C LYS A 398 -13.40 -12.53 -26.42
N LYS A 399 -14.57 -12.64 -25.79
CA LYS A 399 -14.99 -13.85 -25.10
C LYS A 399 -15.06 -15.03 -26.11
N PRO A 400 -15.04 -16.27 -25.66
CA PRO A 400 -15.33 -17.43 -26.52
C PRO A 400 -16.67 -17.32 -27.26
N SER A 401 -17.63 -16.58 -26.71
CA SER A 401 -18.93 -16.25 -27.32
C SER A 401 -18.85 -15.25 -28.49
N GLY A 402 -17.66 -14.68 -28.78
CA GLY A 402 -17.48 -13.63 -29.78
C GLY A 402 -17.74 -12.21 -29.29
N GLU A 403 -18.20 -12.03 -28.05
CA GLU A 403 -18.46 -10.74 -27.44
C GLU A 403 -17.14 -10.00 -27.13
N THR A 404 -17.12 -8.68 -27.40
CA THR A 404 -15.98 -7.83 -27.13
C THR A 404 -16.01 -7.34 -25.67
N VAL A 405 -14.95 -7.60 -24.93
CA VAL A 405 -14.76 -7.15 -23.56
C VAL A 405 -13.71 -6.04 -23.53
N ARG A 406 -14.02 -4.93 -22.86
CA ARG A 406 -13.09 -3.82 -22.65
C ARG A 406 -12.48 -3.88 -21.26
N TYR A 407 -11.20 -3.63 -21.17
CA TYR A 407 -10.44 -3.58 -19.93
C TYR A 407 -10.04 -2.13 -19.63
N ALA A 408 -9.96 -1.75 -18.38
CA ALA A 408 -9.51 -0.44 -17.94
C ALA A 408 -8.11 -0.52 -17.31
N GLY A 409 -7.29 0.49 -17.63
CA GLY A 409 -5.93 0.63 -17.11
C GLY A 409 -4.86 -0.04 -18.00
N GLY A 410 -3.61 0.28 -17.80
CA GLY A 410 -2.49 -0.23 -18.58
C GLY A 410 -1.85 0.82 -19.47
N ASN A 411 -1.43 0.43 -20.66
CA ASN A 411 -0.82 1.34 -21.63
C ASN A 411 -1.89 2.16 -22.35
N GLY A 412 -1.66 3.46 -22.50
CA GLY A 412 -2.63 4.31 -23.18
C GLY A 412 -2.26 5.79 -23.21
N PRO A 413 -3.09 6.61 -23.84
CA PRO A 413 -2.87 8.04 -23.91
C PRO A 413 -2.81 8.69 -22.52
N LEU A 414 -1.96 9.70 -22.40
CA LEU A 414 -1.89 10.58 -21.24
C LEU A 414 -2.33 11.99 -21.65
N GLU A 415 -3.13 12.63 -20.81
CA GLU A 415 -3.59 13.99 -21.07
C GLU A 415 -3.45 14.87 -19.84
N ASN A 416 -3.14 16.17 -20.06
CA ASN A 416 -3.17 17.22 -19.04
C ASN A 416 -2.23 16.95 -17.84
N ILE A 417 -0.97 16.66 -18.10
CA ILE A 417 0.06 16.49 -17.06
C ILE A 417 0.65 17.86 -16.73
N THR A 418 0.72 18.19 -15.43
CA THR A 418 1.26 19.47 -14.95
C THR A 418 2.48 19.26 -14.07
N ILE A 419 3.61 19.88 -14.43
CA ILE A 419 4.89 19.83 -13.70
C ILE A 419 5.34 21.28 -13.53
N THR A 420 4.95 21.93 -12.42
CA THR A 420 5.11 23.38 -12.27
C THR A 420 5.67 23.80 -10.92
N GLY A 421 6.54 24.81 -10.91
CA GLY A 421 7.03 25.42 -9.67
C GLY A 421 7.88 24.50 -8.79
N ASN A 422 8.37 23.37 -9.32
CA ASN A 422 9.21 22.45 -8.55
C ASN A 422 10.67 22.93 -8.52
N THR A 423 11.37 22.58 -7.46
CA THR A 423 12.82 22.82 -7.33
C THR A 423 13.57 21.51 -7.36
N PHE A 424 14.45 21.32 -8.32
CA PHE A 424 15.28 20.13 -8.49
C PHE A 424 16.75 20.44 -8.15
N THR A 425 17.38 19.57 -7.36
CA THR A 425 18.83 19.65 -7.05
C THR A 425 19.50 18.34 -7.47
N PRO A 426 19.91 18.21 -8.75
CA PRO A 426 20.53 16.99 -9.26
C PRO A 426 21.92 16.77 -8.64
N ARG A 427 22.19 15.55 -8.22
CA ARG A 427 23.52 15.13 -7.78
C ARG A 427 24.30 14.43 -8.89
N ASN A 428 23.63 13.91 -9.92
CA ASN A 428 24.25 13.40 -11.13
C ASN A 428 23.93 14.36 -12.31
N LYS A 429 24.97 14.81 -12.95
CA LYS A 429 24.95 15.97 -13.86
C LYS A 429 24.52 15.67 -15.30
N THR A 430 24.27 14.43 -15.67
CA THR A 430 24.08 14.03 -17.08
C THR A 430 22.66 13.59 -17.41
N LEU A 431 21.73 13.67 -16.48
CA LEU A 431 20.37 13.21 -16.70
C LEU A 431 19.41 14.36 -17.06
N PRO A 432 18.38 14.10 -17.85
CA PRO A 432 17.30 15.05 -18.03
C PRO A 432 16.56 15.28 -16.70
N VAL A 433 16.09 16.50 -16.50
CA VAL A 433 15.22 16.81 -15.37
C VAL A 433 13.84 16.19 -15.61
N VAL A 434 13.29 16.39 -16.79
CA VAL A 434 12.00 15.80 -17.19
C VAL A 434 12.20 14.94 -18.43
N TYR A 435 11.72 13.70 -18.35
CA TYR A 435 11.62 12.79 -19.49
C TYR A 435 10.15 12.58 -19.85
N VAL A 436 9.85 12.65 -21.12
CA VAL A 436 8.51 12.38 -21.66
C VAL A 436 8.64 11.34 -22.77
N GLY A 437 8.05 10.19 -22.58
CA GLY A 437 8.07 9.07 -23.52
C GLY A 437 6.68 8.67 -23.99
N ALA A 438 6.40 8.95 -25.28
CA ALA A 438 5.19 8.48 -25.94
C ALA A 438 5.52 7.31 -26.86
N GLU A 439 4.86 6.19 -26.67
CA GLU A 439 5.16 4.96 -27.37
C GLU A 439 3.92 4.32 -27.99
N VAL A 440 4.15 3.44 -28.97
CA VAL A 440 3.16 2.52 -29.52
C VAL A 440 3.54 1.12 -29.08
N SER A 441 2.63 0.43 -28.41
CA SER A 441 2.86 -0.88 -27.84
C SER A 441 2.05 -1.97 -28.55
N LYS A 442 2.65 -3.16 -28.69
CA LYS A 442 1.94 -4.40 -29.01
C LYS A 442 1.63 -5.15 -27.72
N ALA A 443 0.40 -5.56 -27.56
CA ALA A 443 0.07 -6.55 -26.55
C ALA A 443 0.88 -7.83 -26.78
N GLN A 444 1.49 -8.40 -25.75
CA GLN A 444 2.33 -9.62 -25.85
C GLN A 444 1.61 -10.82 -26.48
N ASN A 445 0.28 -10.86 -26.38
CA ASN A 445 -0.53 -11.88 -27.01
C ASN A 445 -0.94 -11.55 -28.46
N GLY A 446 -0.39 -10.50 -29.06
CA GLY A 446 -0.67 -10.06 -30.44
C GLY A 446 -2.10 -9.57 -30.68
N ARG A 447 -2.91 -9.37 -29.64
CA ARG A 447 -4.35 -9.09 -29.78
C ARG A 447 -4.68 -7.60 -29.82
N GLN A 448 -3.78 -6.73 -29.39
CA GLN A 448 -4.04 -5.29 -29.40
C GLN A 448 -2.80 -4.46 -29.57
N GLU A 449 -2.96 -3.38 -30.34
CA GLU A 449 -1.99 -2.32 -30.50
C GLU A 449 -2.55 -1.10 -29.82
N VAL A 450 -1.75 -0.43 -28.97
CA VAL A 450 -2.14 0.76 -28.24
C VAL A 450 -1.20 1.88 -28.59
N ARG A 451 -1.76 2.99 -29.03
CA ARG A 451 -1.02 4.23 -29.28
C ARG A 451 -1.10 5.11 -28.03
N GLY A 452 0.03 5.31 -27.40
CA GLY A 452 0.17 6.08 -26.18
C GLY A 452 0.52 7.55 -26.46
N ASP A 453 -0.37 8.30 -27.11
CA ASP A 453 -0.19 9.74 -27.29
C ASP A 453 -0.16 10.46 -25.93
N ILE A 454 0.65 11.50 -25.81
CA ILE A 454 0.72 12.36 -24.63
C ILE A 454 0.36 13.79 -25.05
N LYS A 455 -0.69 14.35 -24.44
CA LYS A 455 -1.25 15.65 -24.83
C LYS A 455 -1.37 16.61 -23.65
N GLY A 456 -1.18 17.89 -23.93
CA GLY A 456 -1.45 18.93 -22.94
C GLY A 456 -0.50 18.93 -21.75
N ILE A 457 0.79 18.65 -21.97
CA ILE A 457 1.80 18.69 -20.90
C ILE A 457 2.17 20.13 -20.62
N ASN A 458 2.12 20.52 -19.36
CA ASN A 458 2.64 21.80 -18.88
C ASN A 458 3.89 21.56 -18.02
N VAL A 459 5.05 22.01 -18.51
CA VAL A 459 6.32 21.99 -17.76
C VAL A 459 6.81 23.43 -17.64
N SER A 460 6.46 24.11 -16.56
CA SER A 460 6.77 25.53 -16.43
C SER A 460 7.10 26.00 -15.01
N GLY A 461 7.87 27.05 -14.90
CA GLY A 461 8.23 27.65 -13.60
C GLY A 461 9.06 26.74 -12.68
N ASN A 462 9.64 25.66 -13.20
CA ASN A 462 10.50 24.79 -12.45
C ASN A 462 11.93 25.35 -12.38
N THR A 463 12.62 25.10 -11.28
CA THR A 463 13.97 25.57 -11.02
C THR A 463 14.93 24.40 -10.83
N VAL A 464 16.11 24.45 -11.48
CA VAL A 464 17.18 23.48 -11.29
C VAL A 464 18.37 24.16 -10.62
N LYS A 465 18.78 23.69 -9.45
CA LYS A 465 19.85 24.26 -8.63
C LYS A 465 21.14 23.45 -8.71
N GLY A 466 22.27 24.16 -8.61
CA GLY A 466 23.59 23.52 -8.47
C GLY A 466 24.18 22.94 -9.74
N VAL A 467 23.64 23.28 -10.88
CA VAL A 467 24.12 22.84 -12.21
C VAL A 467 24.47 24.06 -13.04
N LYS A 468 25.65 24.05 -13.67
CA LYS A 468 26.11 25.17 -14.50
C LYS A 468 25.92 24.83 -15.98
N GLY A 469 25.16 25.67 -16.69
CA GLY A 469 25.14 25.70 -18.16
C GLY A 469 24.77 24.34 -18.78
N ASN A 470 25.68 23.77 -19.59
CA ASN A 470 25.41 22.58 -20.40
C ASN A 470 25.53 21.23 -19.68
N ASP A 471 25.62 21.21 -18.36
CA ASP A 471 25.86 19.98 -17.58
C ASP A 471 24.63 19.09 -17.41
N TYR A 472 23.45 19.50 -17.88
CA TYR A 472 22.22 18.72 -17.78
C TYR A 472 21.27 18.98 -18.96
N SER A 473 20.39 18.04 -19.22
CA SER A 473 19.26 18.21 -20.13
C SER A 473 18.01 18.63 -19.34
N GLU A 474 17.39 19.73 -19.74
CA GLU A 474 16.17 20.22 -19.09
C GLU A 474 14.99 19.30 -19.36
N LEU A 475 14.86 18.89 -20.61
CA LEU A 475 13.73 18.09 -21.10
C LEU A 475 14.24 17.13 -22.17
N LEU A 476 13.93 15.85 -22.01
CA LEU A 476 14.12 14.82 -23.04
C LEU A 476 12.76 14.29 -23.47
N VAL A 477 12.48 14.39 -24.75
CA VAL A 477 11.25 13.92 -25.37
C VAL A 477 11.57 12.80 -26.34
N THR A 478 10.93 11.66 -26.18
CA THR A 478 11.06 10.54 -27.09
C THR A 478 9.72 10.12 -27.66
N HIS A 479 9.73 9.76 -28.94
CA HIS A 479 8.59 9.20 -29.64
C HIS A 479 9.05 7.83 -30.17
N GLU A 480 8.72 6.79 -29.45
CA GLU A 480 9.18 5.45 -29.78
C GLU A 480 8.05 4.61 -30.37
N GLY A 481 8.44 3.74 -31.28
CA GLY A 481 7.53 2.80 -31.91
C GLY A 481 6.59 3.40 -32.94
N SER A 482 6.51 2.76 -34.07
CA SER A 482 5.41 2.90 -35.01
C SER A 482 4.94 1.51 -35.37
N LEU A 483 3.64 1.30 -35.37
CA LEU A 483 3.02 0.12 -35.94
C LEU A 483 2.35 0.56 -37.24
N ASP A 484 2.48 -0.22 -38.29
CA ASP A 484 2.03 0.16 -39.64
C ASP A 484 0.60 0.71 -39.70
N LYS A 485 -0.26 0.26 -38.79
CA LYS A 485 -1.67 0.68 -38.72
C LYS A 485 -1.93 1.91 -37.86
N LEU A 486 -1.08 2.18 -36.87
CA LEU A 486 -1.32 3.25 -35.89
C LEU A 486 -0.46 4.48 -36.11
N GLY A 487 0.64 4.35 -36.83
CA GLY A 487 1.63 5.39 -36.96
C GLY A 487 2.37 5.70 -35.64
N PRO A 488 3.27 6.68 -35.63
CA PRO A 488 4.02 7.07 -34.43
C PRO A 488 3.11 7.71 -33.39
N ALA A 489 3.41 7.49 -32.10
CA ALA A 489 2.79 8.23 -31.01
C ALA A 489 3.21 9.71 -31.05
N THR A 490 2.38 10.59 -30.51
CA THR A 490 2.60 12.03 -30.53
C THR A 490 2.69 12.63 -29.14
N ILE A 491 3.46 13.72 -29.00
CA ILE A 491 3.60 14.49 -27.77
C ILE A 491 3.26 15.95 -28.06
N SER A 492 2.42 16.56 -27.24
CA SER A 492 2.12 17.98 -27.29
C SER A 492 2.24 18.66 -25.92
N PHE A 493 2.75 19.87 -25.94
CA PHE A 493 2.94 20.70 -24.75
C PHE A 493 2.02 21.93 -24.83
N THR A 494 1.49 22.34 -23.68
CA THR A 494 0.87 23.66 -23.50
C THR A 494 1.92 24.69 -23.10
N ASP A 495 2.93 24.27 -22.31
CA ASP A 495 4.12 25.07 -21.99
C ASP A 495 5.30 24.11 -21.72
N LYS A 496 6.53 24.57 -22.02
CA LYS A 496 7.76 23.80 -21.77
C LYS A 496 8.92 24.73 -21.41
N SER A 497 9.07 25.04 -20.14
CA SER A 497 10.16 25.85 -19.63
C SER A 497 10.71 25.34 -18.30
N VAL A 498 12.03 25.19 -18.21
CA VAL A 498 12.77 24.89 -16.98
C VAL A 498 13.90 25.88 -16.85
N VAL A 499 14.08 26.49 -15.69
CA VAL A 499 15.08 27.55 -15.47
C VAL A 499 16.22 27.02 -14.61
N ALA A 500 17.45 27.09 -15.12
CA ALA A 500 18.67 26.87 -14.35
C ALA A 500 18.96 28.03 -13.40
N GLN A 501 19.38 27.76 -12.15
CA GLN A 501 19.82 28.73 -11.16
C GLN A 501 21.13 28.33 -10.51
#